data_de943ef7c341944f2be9a07e3df784c5
#
_entry.id   de943ef7c341944f2be9a07e3df784c5
#
_cell.length_a   1.000
_cell.length_b   1.000
_cell.length_c   1.000
_cell.angle_alpha   90.00
_cell.angle_beta   90.00
_cell.angle_gamma   90.00
#
_symmetry.space_group_name_H-M   'P 1'
#
loop_
_entity.id
_entity.type
_entity.pdbx_description
1 polymer ?
#
loop_
_entity_poly.entity_id
_entity_poly.type
_entity_poly.pdbx_seq_one_letter_code
_entity_poly.pdbx_strand_id
1 'polypeptide(L)'
;MNPLGLILASALLTSQGGGDAKAAAAHQHGVEKNGDMAMGFSHEKTTHHFLLRADGGVIQVDANSAADKESRDQIQTHLGLIAKMFAGDDFNTPLLVHSVTPPGTAIMTKLKADIKYTYEALPKGGRVVIATSNKEALAALHEFLRFQIKDHATGDPLTLSGK
;
A
#
# COMPACT_ATOMS: atom_id res chain seq x y z
N MET A 1 -70.17 -5.71 12.72
CA MET A 1 -69.46 -5.80 11.43
C MET A 1 -68.40 -4.71 11.45
N ASN A 2 -67.14 -5.05 11.76
CA ASN A 2 -66.03 -4.16 11.75
C ASN A 2 -65.17 -4.40 10.47
N PRO A 3 -64.83 -3.40 9.68
CA PRO A 3 -63.80 -3.57 8.66
C PRO A 3 -62.43 -3.33 9.25
N LEU A 4 -61.53 -4.33 9.11
CA LEU A 4 -60.08 -4.23 9.36
C LEU A 4 -59.45 -3.20 8.43
N GLY A 5 -58.82 -2.20 9.01
CA GLY A 5 -57.96 -1.27 8.31
C GLY A 5 -56.55 -1.88 8.15
N LEU A 6 -56.15 -2.13 6.90
CA LEU A 6 -54.83 -2.61 6.54
C LEU A 6 -53.86 -1.42 6.52
N ILE A 7 -52.95 -1.34 7.49
CA ILE A 7 -51.90 -0.33 7.52
C ILE A 7 -50.70 -0.87 6.69
N LEU A 8 -50.50 -0.33 5.49
CA LEU A 8 -49.25 -0.54 4.75
C LEU A 8 -48.11 0.26 5.40
N ALA A 9 -47.21 -0.42 6.03
CA ALA A 9 -45.94 0.16 6.46
C ALA A 9 -45.00 0.20 5.26
N SER A 10 -44.82 1.38 4.66
CA SER A 10 -43.78 1.61 3.66
C SER A 10 -42.41 1.68 4.34
N ALA A 11 -41.61 0.66 4.16
CA ALA A 11 -40.21 0.68 4.58
C ALA A 11 -39.41 1.59 3.65
N LEU A 12 -38.99 2.77 4.14
CA LEU A 12 -37.95 3.56 3.47
C LEU A 12 -36.63 2.82 3.57
N LEU A 13 -36.18 2.18 2.49
CA LEU A 13 -34.79 1.80 2.32
C LEU A 13 -33.99 3.08 2.07
N THR A 14 -33.33 3.59 3.11
CA THR A 14 -32.36 4.68 2.97
C THR A 14 -31.09 4.13 2.34
N SER A 15 -30.73 4.62 1.15
CA SER A 15 -29.49 4.29 0.43
C SER A 15 -28.28 4.91 1.14
N GLN A 16 -27.67 4.20 2.08
CA GLN A 16 -26.39 4.59 2.71
C GLN A 16 -25.16 4.29 1.84
N GLY A 17 -25.30 3.51 0.76
CA GLY A 17 -24.19 3.09 -0.07
C GLY A 17 -23.51 4.16 -0.94
N GLY A 18 -24.17 5.29 -1.20
CA GLY A 18 -23.62 6.32 -2.10
C GLY A 18 -22.56 7.22 -1.46
N GLY A 19 -22.62 7.43 -0.16
CA GLY A 19 -21.66 8.25 0.60
C GLY A 19 -20.30 7.56 0.74
N ASP A 20 -20.32 6.28 1.09
CA ASP A 20 -19.10 5.49 1.33
C ASP A 20 -18.30 5.27 0.05
N ALA A 21 -18.97 5.00 -1.08
CA ALA A 21 -18.31 4.83 -2.37
C ALA A 21 -17.64 6.15 -2.85
N LYS A 22 -18.27 7.29 -2.64
CA LYS A 22 -17.71 8.60 -2.99
C LYS A 22 -16.51 8.95 -2.11
N ALA A 23 -16.57 8.65 -0.81
CA ALA A 23 -15.46 8.85 0.12
C ALA A 23 -14.27 7.96 -0.22
N ALA A 24 -14.50 6.69 -0.56
CA ALA A 24 -13.47 5.75 -0.99
C ALA A 24 -12.78 6.21 -2.29
N ALA A 25 -13.56 6.67 -3.29
CA ALA A 25 -13.02 7.19 -4.53
C ALA A 25 -12.19 8.48 -4.33
N ALA A 26 -12.63 9.38 -3.44
CA ALA A 26 -11.88 10.59 -3.10
C ALA A 26 -10.56 10.27 -2.38
N HIS A 27 -10.57 9.28 -1.48
CA HIS A 27 -9.36 8.78 -0.81
C HIS A 27 -8.39 8.20 -1.82
N GLN A 28 -8.84 7.28 -2.68
CA GLN A 28 -8.02 6.67 -3.72
C GLN A 28 -7.34 7.71 -4.62
N HIS A 29 -8.11 8.68 -5.11
CA HIS A 29 -7.56 9.78 -5.91
C HIS A 29 -6.52 10.62 -5.14
N GLY A 30 -6.70 10.79 -3.82
CA GLY A 30 -5.73 11.44 -2.95
C GLY A 30 -4.41 10.64 -2.88
N VAL A 31 -4.49 9.33 -2.69
CA VAL A 31 -3.33 8.41 -2.64
C VAL A 31 -2.57 8.44 -3.97
N GLU A 32 -3.25 8.36 -5.10
CA GLU A 32 -2.64 8.42 -6.44
C GLU A 32 -1.90 9.75 -6.67
N LYS A 33 -2.57 10.87 -6.43
CA LYS A 33 -1.99 12.22 -6.60
C LYS A 33 -0.79 12.48 -5.68
N ASN A 34 -0.94 12.13 -4.39
CA ASN A 34 0.16 12.28 -3.42
C ASN A 34 1.31 11.33 -3.76
N GLY A 35 0.97 10.12 -4.24
CA GLY A 35 1.92 9.13 -4.71
C GLY A 35 2.78 9.66 -5.85
N ASP A 36 2.18 10.16 -6.92
CA ASP A 36 2.91 10.71 -8.07
C ASP A 36 3.87 11.82 -7.65
N MET A 37 3.44 12.70 -6.73
CA MET A 37 4.30 13.78 -6.21
C MET A 37 5.44 13.26 -5.33
N ALA A 38 5.16 12.31 -4.45
CA ALA A 38 6.13 11.78 -3.49
C ALA A 38 7.12 10.80 -4.12
N MET A 39 6.69 10.06 -5.13
CA MET A 39 7.49 9.03 -5.82
C MET A 39 8.26 9.58 -7.01
N GLY A 40 7.77 10.65 -7.66
CA GLY A 40 8.40 11.27 -8.83
C GLY A 40 8.16 10.52 -10.15
N PHE A 41 7.17 9.61 -10.18
CA PHE A 41 6.73 8.90 -11.39
C PHE A 41 5.21 8.68 -11.37
N SER A 42 4.62 8.45 -12.54
CA SER A 42 3.16 8.31 -12.68
C SER A 42 2.66 6.92 -12.31
N HIS A 43 1.62 6.85 -11.48
CA HIS A 43 0.91 5.61 -11.15
C HIS A 43 0.26 4.96 -12.38
N GLU A 44 -0.13 5.75 -13.41
CA GLU A 44 -0.72 5.22 -14.65
C GLU A 44 0.30 4.45 -15.52
N LYS A 45 1.61 4.77 -15.38
CA LYS A 45 2.69 4.16 -16.13
C LYS A 45 3.41 3.04 -15.40
N THR A 46 3.05 2.80 -14.14
CA THR A 46 3.76 1.87 -13.27
C THR A 46 2.81 0.96 -12.52
N THR A 47 3.31 -0.18 -12.08
CA THR A 47 2.54 -1.14 -11.27
C THR A 47 3.31 -1.42 -9.99
N HIS A 48 2.62 -1.27 -8.85
CA HIS A 48 3.12 -1.59 -7.52
C HIS A 48 2.72 -3.00 -7.11
N HIS A 49 3.62 -3.67 -6.41
CA HIS A 49 3.38 -4.95 -5.75
C HIS A 49 3.92 -4.93 -4.32
N PHE A 50 3.12 -5.43 -3.40
CA PHE A 50 3.49 -5.61 -1.99
C PHE A 50 3.30 -7.07 -1.62
N LEU A 51 4.40 -7.78 -1.39
CA LEU A 51 4.38 -9.22 -1.21
C LEU A 51 4.77 -9.59 0.21
N LEU A 52 3.93 -10.37 0.90
CA LEU A 52 4.24 -10.90 2.21
C LEU A 52 5.07 -12.19 2.05
N ARG A 53 6.17 -12.32 2.78
CA ARG A 53 7.03 -13.52 2.82
C ARG A 53 7.14 -14.07 4.23
N ALA A 54 7.48 -15.34 4.37
CA ALA A 54 7.61 -15.99 5.66
C ALA A 54 8.72 -15.37 6.55
N ASP A 55 9.71 -14.75 5.94
CA ASP A 55 10.87 -14.12 6.57
C ASP A 55 10.92 -12.59 6.38
N GLY A 56 9.84 -12.00 5.87
CA GLY A 56 9.80 -10.56 5.59
C GLY A 56 8.76 -10.15 4.58
N GLY A 57 9.17 -9.40 3.57
CA GLY A 57 8.31 -8.97 2.47
C GLY A 57 9.05 -8.26 1.35
N VAL A 58 8.32 -7.81 0.35
CA VAL A 58 8.87 -7.09 -0.81
C VAL A 58 7.96 -5.94 -1.17
N ILE A 59 8.56 -4.80 -1.48
CA ILE A 59 7.95 -3.69 -2.21
C ILE A 59 8.59 -3.68 -3.59
N GLN A 60 7.82 -3.90 -4.65
CA GLN A 60 8.30 -3.90 -6.03
C GLN A 60 7.49 -2.92 -6.86
N VAL A 61 8.17 -2.20 -7.75
CA VAL A 61 7.53 -1.34 -8.73
C VAL A 61 8.15 -1.62 -10.09
N ASP A 62 7.29 -1.79 -11.09
CA ASP A 62 7.67 -2.01 -12.47
C ASP A 62 7.02 -0.96 -13.39
N ALA A 63 7.77 -0.46 -14.37
CA ALA A 63 7.18 0.26 -15.49
C ALA A 63 6.29 -0.67 -16.32
N ASN A 64 5.10 -0.22 -16.70
CA ASN A 64 4.15 -1.02 -17.47
C ASN A 64 4.71 -1.41 -18.83
N SER A 65 5.54 -0.55 -19.42
CA SER A 65 6.26 -0.82 -20.66
C SER A 65 7.76 -1.01 -20.42
N ALA A 66 8.33 -2.10 -20.95
CA ALA A 66 9.78 -2.33 -20.92
C ALA A 66 10.59 -1.28 -21.71
N ALA A 67 9.93 -0.56 -22.62
CA ALA A 67 10.54 0.52 -23.40
C ALA A 67 10.56 1.87 -22.65
N ASP A 68 9.79 2.01 -21.57
CA ASP A 68 9.73 3.23 -20.74
C ASP A 68 10.92 3.29 -19.78
N LYS A 69 12.04 3.75 -20.34
CA LYS A 69 13.29 3.89 -19.60
C LYS A 69 13.20 4.99 -18.53
N GLU A 70 12.42 6.04 -18.80
CA GLU A 70 12.25 7.17 -17.87
C GLU A 70 11.57 6.71 -16.59
N SER A 71 10.41 6.06 -16.68
CA SER A 71 9.72 5.51 -15.50
C SER A 71 10.59 4.48 -14.77
N ARG A 72 11.29 3.60 -15.49
CA ARG A 72 12.23 2.65 -14.87
C ARG A 72 13.31 3.37 -14.05
N ASP A 73 13.95 4.38 -14.59
CA ASP A 73 15.06 5.08 -13.92
C ASP A 73 14.57 5.88 -12.71
N GLN A 74 13.38 6.48 -12.79
CA GLN A 74 12.69 7.14 -11.67
C GLN A 74 12.35 6.13 -10.56
N ILE A 75 11.78 4.97 -10.90
CA ILE A 75 11.49 3.89 -9.95
C ILE A 75 12.75 3.43 -9.24
N GLN A 76 13.84 3.19 -9.98
CA GLN A 76 15.11 2.74 -9.39
C GLN A 76 15.70 3.75 -8.42
N THR A 77 15.63 5.03 -8.76
CA THR A 77 16.07 6.13 -7.89
C THR A 77 15.23 6.17 -6.62
N HIS A 78 13.90 6.14 -6.77
CA HIS A 78 12.96 6.21 -5.65
C HIS A 78 13.12 5.01 -4.69
N LEU A 79 13.10 3.78 -5.20
CA LEU A 79 13.20 2.59 -4.34
C LEU A 79 14.58 2.46 -3.67
N GLY A 80 15.64 2.92 -4.33
CA GLY A 80 16.96 3.04 -3.70
C GLY A 80 16.96 4.04 -2.53
N LEU A 81 16.20 5.13 -2.63
CA LEU A 81 15.99 6.09 -1.55
C LEU A 81 15.13 5.49 -0.44
N ILE A 82 13.99 4.87 -0.78
CA ILE A 82 13.09 4.23 0.18
C ILE A 82 13.81 3.20 1.05
N ALA A 83 14.67 2.36 0.47
CA ALA A 83 15.44 1.38 1.24
C ALA A 83 16.33 2.06 2.31
N LYS A 84 16.94 3.19 1.97
CA LYS A 84 17.78 3.97 2.90
C LYS A 84 16.93 4.68 3.97
N MET A 85 15.81 5.30 3.57
CA MET A 85 14.92 5.99 4.49
C MET A 85 14.35 5.03 5.53
N PHE A 86 13.83 3.88 5.11
CA PHE A 86 13.28 2.87 6.02
C PHE A 86 14.35 2.28 6.95
N ALA A 87 15.56 2.04 6.46
CA ALA A 87 16.69 1.63 7.29
C ALA A 87 17.07 2.71 8.34
N GLY A 88 16.81 3.97 8.05
CA GLY A 88 17.00 5.12 8.94
C GLY A 88 15.77 5.52 9.76
N ASP A 89 14.71 4.69 9.80
CA ASP A 89 13.43 4.94 10.49
C ASP A 89 12.56 6.05 9.88
N ASP A 90 12.86 6.47 8.68
CA ASP A 90 12.08 7.49 8.00
C ASP A 90 10.96 6.87 7.16
N PHE A 91 9.73 6.95 7.70
CA PHE A 91 8.49 6.52 7.04
C PHE A 91 7.64 7.72 6.58
N ASN A 92 8.26 8.90 6.37
CA ASN A 92 7.54 10.10 5.93
C ASN A 92 6.93 9.93 4.53
N THR A 93 7.59 9.22 3.61
CA THR A 93 7.02 9.00 2.27
C THR A 93 5.67 8.26 2.33
N PRO A 94 5.53 7.10 2.98
CA PRO A 94 4.21 6.49 3.15
C PRO A 94 3.21 7.38 3.89
N LEU A 95 3.63 8.12 4.92
CA LEU A 95 2.76 9.07 5.62
C LEU A 95 2.21 10.13 4.67
N LEU A 96 3.05 10.71 3.80
CA LEU A 96 2.63 11.73 2.83
C LEU A 96 1.68 11.17 1.78
N VAL A 97 1.97 9.98 1.26
CA VAL A 97 1.13 9.31 0.24
C VAL A 97 -0.27 9.04 0.80
N HIS A 98 -0.35 8.46 1.99
CA HIS A 98 -1.61 7.98 2.58
C HIS A 98 -2.31 9.01 3.47
N SER A 99 -1.64 10.12 3.82
CA SER A 99 -2.12 11.14 4.77
C SER A 99 -2.47 10.58 6.16
N VAL A 100 -2.00 9.37 6.46
CA VAL A 100 -2.10 8.70 7.77
C VAL A 100 -0.82 7.93 8.05
N THR A 101 -0.50 7.72 9.33
CA THR A 101 0.62 6.86 9.71
C THR A 101 0.27 5.41 9.42
N PRO A 102 0.98 4.71 8.51
CA PRO A 102 0.66 3.32 8.21
C PRO A 102 0.85 2.42 9.43
N PRO A 103 -0.03 1.41 9.63
CA PRO A 103 0.10 0.43 10.70
C PRO A 103 1.47 -0.26 10.68
N GLY A 104 1.96 -0.68 11.83
CA GLY A 104 3.23 -1.40 11.97
C GLY A 104 4.48 -0.51 12.01
N THR A 105 4.46 0.70 11.45
CA THR A 105 5.66 1.56 11.36
C THR A 105 6.28 1.90 12.72
N ALA A 106 5.48 2.13 13.76
CA ALA A 106 6.00 2.42 15.10
C ALA A 106 6.82 1.24 15.67
N ILE A 107 6.38 0.00 15.45
CA ILE A 107 7.11 -1.20 15.87
C ILE A 107 8.34 -1.41 14.99
N MET A 108 8.22 -1.21 13.66
CA MET A 108 9.35 -1.30 12.73
C MET A 108 10.45 -0.30 13.11
N THR A 109 10.10 0.94 13.49
CA THR A 109 11.03 1.94 14.02
C THR A 109 11.71 1.46 15.31
N LYS A 110 10.93 0.97 16.28
CA LYS A 110 11.47 0.46 17.54
C LYS A 110 12.44 -0.71 17.36
N LEU A 111 12.18 -1.58 16.39
CA LEU A 111 12.92 -2.80 16.11
C LEU A 111 13.81 -2.70 14.86
N LYS A 112 14.21 -1.50 14.48
CA LYS A 112 14.99 -1.24 13.26
C LYS A 112 16.26 -2.06 13.12
N ALA A 113 16.94 -2.31 14.23
CA ALA A 113 18.18 -3.10 14.23
C ALA A 113 17.96 -4.56 13.81
N ASP A 114 16.73 -5.07 13.91
CA ASP A 114 16.34 -6.43 13.55
C ASP A 114 15.79 -6.53 12.12
N ILE A 115 15.65 -5.40 11.40
CA ILE A 115 15.06 -5.36 10.06
C ILE A 115 16.13 -4.95 9.04
N LYS A 116 16.29 -5.76 8.01
CA LYS A 116 17.20 -5.46 6.89
C LYS A 116 16.41 -5.05 5.67
N TYR A 117 16.79 -3.93 5.06
CA TYR A 117 16.24 -3.43 3.80
C TYR A 117 17.32 -3.54 2.71
N THR A 118 17.00 -4.19 1.60
CA THR A 118 17.94 -4.37 0.48
C THR A 118 17.26 -3.93 -0.80
N TYR A 119 17.83 -2.92 -1.46
CA TYR A 119 17.38 -2.51 -2.79
C TYR A 119 18.00 -3.40 -3.87
N GLU A 120 17.18 -3.76 -4.85
CA GLU A 120 17.59 -4.50 -6.05
C GLU A 120 17.01 -3.84 -7.30
N ALA A 121 17.86 -3.50 -8.26
CA ALA A 121 17.42 -3.04 -9.57
C ALA A 121 16.86 -4.19 -10.40
N LEU A 122 15.75 -3.95 -11.10
CA LEU A 122 15.12 -4.91 -12.00
C LEU A 122 15.10 -4.35 -13.45
N PRO A 123 14.96 -5.20 -14.46
CA PRO A 123 14.97 -4.76 -15.87
C PRO A 123 13.91 -3.72 -16.22
N LYS A 124 12.75 -3.72 -15.50
CA LYS A 124 11.63 -2.79 -15.70
C LYS A 124 11.44 -1.81 -14.56
N GLY A 125 12.21 -1.91 -13.49
CA GLY A 125 12.01 -1.10 -12.29
C GLY A 125 12.95 -1.49 -11.18
N GLY A 126 12.42 -1.78 -9.99
CA GLY A 126 13.21 -2.17 -8.83
C GLY A 126 12.38 -2.80 -7.74
N ARG A 127 13.05 -3.29 -6.70
CA ARG A 127 12.39 -3.77 -5.49
C ARG A 127 13.20 -3.50 -4.24
N VAL A 128 12.51 -3.39 -3.13
CA VAL A 128 13.08 -3.41 -1.78
C VAL A 128 12.69 -4.72 -1.13
N VAL A 129 13.68 -5.56 -0.86
CA VAL A 129 13.53 -6.79 -0.08
C VAL A 129 13.71 -6.43 1.39
N ILE A 130 12.74 -6.79 2.21
CA ILE A 130 12.70 -6.52 3.64
C ILE A 130 12.74 -7.86 4.36
N ALA A 131 13.74 -8.06 5.23
CA ALA A 131 13.95 -9.33 5.92
C ALA A 131 14.14 -9.11 7.43
N THR A 132 13.56 -10.01 8.23
CA THR A 132 13.73 -10.03 9.68
C THR A 132 13.53 -11.44 10.24
N SER A 133 14.31 -11.79 11.28
CA SER A 133 14.07 -12.99 12.10
C SER A 133 13.27 -12.69 13.38
N ASN A 134 13.04 -11.42 13.70
CA ASN A 134 12.26 -10.99 14.85
C ASN A 134 10.77 -11.12 14.55
N LYS A 135 10.05 -11.94 15.33
CA LYS A 135 8.63 -12.23 15.09
C LYS A 135 7.72 -10.99 15.25
N GLU A 136 8.04 -10.10 16.19
CA GLU A 136 7.27 -8.86 16.41
C GLU A 136 7.47 -7.90 15.22
N ALA A 137 8.71 -7.74 14.77
CA ALA A 137 9.03 -6.95 13.58
C ALA A 137 8.37 -7.52 12.31
N LEU A 138 8.35 -8.85 12.16
CA LEU A 138 7.69 -9.53 11.03
C LEU A 138 6.17 -9.28 11.02
N ALA A 139 5.53 -9.39 12.19
CA ALA A 139 4.10 -9.11 12.31
C ALA A 139 3.78 -7.66 11.93
N ALA A 140 4.57 -6.70 12.45
CA ALA A 140 4.42 -5.27 12.14
C ALA A 140 4.66 -4.97 10.64
N LEU A 141 5.68 -5.57 10.04
CA LEU A 141 5.94 -5.46 8.60
C LEU A 141 4.75 -5.99 7.78
N HIS A 142 4.18 -7.12 8.17
CA HIS A 142 3.02 -7.68 7.48
C HIS A 142 1.77 -6.81 7.63
N GLU A 143 1.57 -6.13 8.77
CA GLU A 143 0.51 -5.13 8.92
C GLU A 143 0.72 -3.95 7.96
N PHE A 144 1.94 -3.43 7.91
CA PHE A 144 2.33 -2.37 6.99
C PHE A 144 2.07 -2.77 5.54
N LEU A 145 2.54 -3.93 5.08
CA LEU A 145 2.36 -4.37 3.70
C LEU A 145 0.88 -4.62 3.35
N ARG A 146 0.09 -5.21 4.26
CA ARG A 146 -1.36 -5.38 4.03
C ARG A 146 -2.10 -4.04 3.92
N PHE A 147 -1.67 -3.04 4.68
CA PHE A 147 -2.19 -1.69 4.54
C PHE A 147 -1.85 -1.13 3.15
N GLN A 148 -0.60 -1.25 2.70
CA GLN A 148 -0.17 -0.79 1.37
C GLN A 148 -0.98 -1.47 0.26
N ILE A 149 -1.17 -2.80 0.32
CA ILE A 149 -1.98 -3.55 -0.67
C ILE A 149 -3.39 -2.98 -0.78
N LYS A 150 -4.03 -2.72 0.37
CA LYS A 150 -5.41 -2.22 0.41
C LYS A 150 -5.51 -0.78 -0.06
N ASP A 151 -4.61 0.06 0.39
CA ASP A 151 -4.68 1.50 0.16
C ASP A 151 -4.23 1.89 -1.26
N HIS A 152 -3.29 1.15 -1.83
CA HIS A 152 -2.92 1.27 -3.26
C HIS A 152 -3.81 0.43 -4.19
N ALA A 153 -4.75 -0.35 -3.66
CA ALA A 153 -5.65 -1.22 -4.43
C ALA A 153 -4.91 -2.14 -5.43
N THR A 154 -3.71 -2.66 -5.05
CA THR A 154 -2.85 -3.41 -5.97
C THR A 154 -3.40 -4.77 -6.36
N GLY A 155 -4.34 -5.33 -5.56
CA GLY A 155 -4.88 -6.67 -5.78
C GLY A 155 -3.95 -7.80 -5.36
N ASP A 156 -2.79 -7.51 -4.78
CA ASP A 156 -1.87 -8.53 -4.27
C ASP A 156 -2.49 -9.34 -3.13
N PRO A 157 -2.08 -10.61 -2.93
CA PRO A 157 -2.58 -11.44 -1.85
C PRO A 157 -2.26 -10.87 -0.46
N LEU A 158 -3.26 -10.86 0.43
CA LEU A 158 -3.10 -10.48 1.85
C LEU A 158 -2.48 -11.60 2.72
N THR A 159 -2.17 -12.74 2.11
CA THR A 159 -1.53 -13.91 2.70
C THR A 159 -0.10 -14.07 2.21
N LEU A 160 0.67 -14.95 2.85
CA LEU A 160 2.04 -15.21 2.42
C LEU A 160 2.08 -15.63 0.95
N SER A 161 2.88 -14.92 0.16
CA SER A 161 3.23 -15.35 -1.18
C SER A 161 4.16 -16.55 -1.07
N GLY A 162 3.93 -17.60 -1.86
CA GLY A 162 4.81 -18.76 -1.90
C GLY A 162 6.26 -18.36 -2.21
N LYS A 163 7.18 -19.28 -1.87
CA LYS A 163 8.62 -19.12 -2.10
C LYS A 163 8.94 -18.81 -3.56
#